data_39033adf4f1a834dd0aa6f6fcd23622e
#
_entry.id   39033adf4f1a834dd0aa6f6fcd23622e
#
_cell.length_a   1.000
_cell.length_b   1.000
_cell.length_c   1.000
_cell.angle_alpha   90.00
_cell.angle_beta   90.00
_cell.angle_gamma   90.00
#
_symmetry.space_group_name_H-M   'P 1'
#
loop_
_entity.id
_entity.type
_entity.pdbx_description
1 polymer ?
#
loop_
_entity_poly.entity_id
_entity_poly.type
_entity_poly.pdbx_seq_one_letter_code
_entity_poly.pdbx_strand_id
1 'polypeptide(L)'
;TPKIELEPAQNILAPRFGATIPVKTTNIEEFEVSLYRIDLRTVASFSDLFKSLNDYESAAVERFWGEHLGTRKVSLDGEVNETLSFNLDLQPLLYDIEPGMFVAVFNSKDFDLLKYENRPTQWFMISDIAVSLYRGDTYTDVFLTKFETNSSILKADVEVLAANNKKLFSGQTDETGRVRIETARLTGSGGLKPEFLVAKTAGA
;
A
#
# COMPACT_ATOMS: atom_id res chain seq x y z
N THR A 1 -16.00 -17.75 -17.42
CA THR A 1 -14.65 -17.91 -16.85
C THR A 1 -14.67 -17.35 -15.44
N PRO A 2 -14.11 -18.05 -14.45
CA PRO A 2 -13.97 -17.54 -13.08
C PRO A 2 -13.13 -16.25 -13.06
N LYS A 3 -13.55 -15.24 -12.28
CA LYS A 3 -12.89 -13.96 -12.23
C LYS A 3 -13.11 -13.25 -10.91
N ILE A 4 -12.06 -12.62 -10.39
CA ILE A 4 -12.12 -11.62 -9.32
C ILE A 4 -11.57 -10.31 -9.88
N GLU A 5 -12.33 -9.24 -9.79
CA GLU A 5 -11.95 -7.90 -10.18
C GLU A 5 -11.97 -6.99 -8.95
N LEU A 6 -10.89 -6.25 -8.76
CA LEU A 6 -10.78 -5.25 -7.74
C LEU A 6 -11.05 -3.89 -8.37
N GLU A 7 -12.05 -3.18 -7.87
CA GLU A 7 -12.27 -1.81 -8.32
C GLU A 7 -11.15 -0.91 -7.76
N PRO A 8 -10.80 0.20 -8.45
CA PRO A 8 -9.83 1.15 -7.93
C PRO A 8 -10.28 1.62 -6.55
N ALA A 9 -9.69 1.05 -5.51
CA ALA A 9 -9.94 1.45 -4.14
C ALA A 9 -9.03 2.64 -3.78
N GLN A 10 -9.39 3.35 -2.72
CA GLN A 10 -8.49 4.33 -2.13
C GLN A 10 -7.24 3.57 -1.63
N ASN A 11 -6.07 3.95 -2.13
CA ASN A 11 -4.81 3.34 -1.71
C ASN A 11 -4.37 3.77 -0.30
N ILE A 12 -5.07 4.73 0.31
CA ILE A 12 -4.84 5.21 1.68
C ILE A 12 -6.15 5.08 2.45
N LEU A 13 -6.10 4.32 3.53
CA LEU A 13 -7.22 4.11 4.43
C LEU A 13 -6.91 4.81 5.75
N ALA A 14 -7.76 5.75 6.15
CA ALA A 14 -7.65 6.33 7.49
C ALA A 14 -8.10 5.28 8.53
N PRO A 15 -7.37 5.10 9.64
CA PRO A 15 -7.59 4.00 10.59
C PRO A 15 -9.05 3.84 11.07
N ARG A 16 -9.77 4.95 11.20
CA ARG A 16 -11.15 4.95 11.74
C ARG A 16 -12.24 4.61 10.72
N PHE A 17 -11.96 4.64 9.41
CA PHE A 17 -12.99 4.40 8.39
C PHE A 17 -13.15 2.92 8.04
N GLY A 18 -12.39 2.05 8.70
CA GLY A 18 -12.34 0.64 8.37
C GLY A 18 -11.54 0.38 7.09
N ALA A 19 -11.23 -0.88 6.88
CA ALA A 19 -10.51 -1.32 5.68
C ALA A 19 -11.45 -2.18 4.85
N THR A 20 -12.03 -1.60 3.82
CA THR A 20 -12.89 -2.32 2.88
C THR A 20 -12.33 -2.24 1.47
N ILE A 21 -12.37 -3.37 0.76
CA ILE A 21 -11.98 -3.45 -0.64
C ILE A 21 -13.23 -3.75 -1.47
N PRO A 22 -13.59 -2.90 -2.45
CA PRO A 22 -14.67 -3.20 -3.38
C PRO A 22 -14.23 -4.34 -4.31
N VAL A 23 -15.00 -5.42 -4.31
CA VAL A 23 -14.71 -6.64 -5.05
C VAL A 23 -15.88 -6.99 -5.96
N LYS A 24 -15.57 -7.39 -7.18
CA LYS A 24 -16.50 -8.03 -8.12
C LYS A 24 -16.05 -9.45 -8.39
N THR A 25 -16.96 -10.40 -8.32
CA THR A 25 -16.67 -11.80 -8.63
C THR A 25 -17.66 -12.33 -9.66
N THR A 26 -17.17 -13.20 -10.54
CA THR A 26 -17.99 -13.91 -11.51
C THR A 26 -17.59 -15.37 -11.50
N ASN A 27 -18.54 -16.30 -11.38
CA ASN A 27 -18.30 -17.74 -11.34
C ASN A 27 -17.26 -18.16 -10.28
N ILE A 28 -17.25 -17.53 -9.14
CA ILE A 28 -16.41 -17.85 -7.98
C ILE A 28 -17.35 -18.26 -6.84
N GLU A 29 -17.22 -19.49 -6.35
CA GLU A 29 -17.96 -19.98 -5.20
C GLU A 29 -17.27 -19.67 -3.87
N GLU A 30 -15.94 -19.69 -3.89
CA GLU A 30 -15.11 -19.44 -2.72
C GLU A 30 -13.77 -18.83 -3.11
N PHE A 31 -13.31 -17.88 -2.34
CA PHE A 31 -11.94 -17.36 -2.44
C PHE A 31 -11.33 -17.11 -1.07
N GLU A 32 -10.02 -17.03 -1.05
CA GLU A 32 -9.23 -16.64 0.11
C GLU A 32 -8.58 -15.27 -0.14
N VAL A 33 -8.54 -14.43 0.89
CA VAL A 33 -7.73 -13.22 0.90
C VAL A 33 -6.70 -13.33 2.00
N SER A 34 -5.43 -13.30 1.62
CA SER A 34 -4.30 -13.27 2.54
C SER A 34 -3.78 -11.84 2.66
N LEU A 35 -3.60 -11.38 3.88
CA LEU A 35 -3.12 -10.03 4.18
C LEU A 35 -1.68 -10.08 4.69
N TYR A 36 -0.84 -9.21 4.13
CA TYR A 36 0.56 -9.06 4.51
C TYR A 36 0.87 -7.61 4.83
N ARG A 37 1.63 -7.40 5.91
CA ARG A 37 2.26 -6.11 6.23
C ARG A 37 3.61 -6.04 5.55
N ILE A 38 3.91 -4.95 4.85
CA ILE A 38 5.12 -4.77 4.06
C ILE A 38 6.09 -3.82 4.78
N ASP A 39 7.35 -4.23 4.91
CA ASP A 39 8.40 -3.34 5.40
C ASP A 39 8.70 -2.28 4.33
N LEU A 40 8.45 -1.00 4.67
CA LEU A 40 8.68 0.13 3.77
C LEU A 40 10.12 0.21 3.24
N ARG A 41 11.10 -0.37 3.95
CA ARG A 41 12.50 -0.42 3.49
C ARG A 41 12.70 -1.35 2.32
N THR A 42 11.83 -2.32 2.14
CA THR A 42 11.88 -3.24 1.00
C THR A 42 11.17 -2.68 -0.23
N VAL A 43 10.20 -1.76 -0.03
CA VAL A 43 9.38 -1.19 -1.10
C VAL A 43 10.20 -0.39 -2.11
N ALA A 44 11.21 0.36 -1.66
CA ALA A 44 12.04 1.16 -2.56
C ALA A 44 12.86 0.34 -3.58
N SER A 45 13.07 -0.97 -3.31
CA SER A 45 13.71 -1.88 -4.27
C SER A 45 12.76 -2.41 -5.34
N PHE A 46 11.46 -2.07 -5.26
CA PHE A 46 10.39 -2.72 -6.02
C PHE A 46 9.38 -1.71 -6.55
N SER A 47 9.83 -0.73 -7.33
CA SER A 47 8.93 0.28 -7.95
C SER A 47 7.81 -0.33 -8.81
N ASP A 48 7.95 -1.60 -9.20
CA ASP A 48 6.94 -2.35 -9.96
C ASP A 48 5.91 -3.09 -9.08
N LEU A 49 6.05 -3.08 -7.75
CA LEU A 49 5.22 -3.88 -6.85
C LEU A 49 3.76 -3.38 -6.69
N PHE A 50 3.46 -2.16 -7.07
CA PHE A 50 2.07 -1.66 -7.04
C PHE A 50 1.19 -2.23 -8.17
N LYS A 51 1.67 -3.24 -8.87
CA LYS A 51 0.93 -4.01 -9.89
C LYS A 51 0.31 -5.27 -9.28
N SER A 52 -0.57 -5.90 -10.02
CA SER A 52 -1.01 -7.26 -9.70
C SER A 52 0.18 -8.21 -9.70
N LEU A 53 0.25 -9.08 -8.70
CA LEU A 53 1.35 -10.01 -8.50
C LEU A 53 1.05 -11.33 -9.23
N ASN A 54 2.05 -11.88 -9.92
CA ASN A 54 1.98 -13.26 -10.39
C ASN A 54 2.24 -14.24 -9.23
N ASP A 55 2.11 -15.53 -9.47
CA ASP A 55 2.30 -16.56 -8.43
C ASP A 55 3.68 -16.53 -7.78
N TYR A 56 4.73 -16.26 -8.57
CA TYR A 56 6.10 -16.15 -8.07
C TYR A 56 6.28 -14.92 -7.16
N GLU A 57 5.74 -13.77 -7.58
CA GLU A 57 5.80 -12.52 -6.81
C GLU A 57 4.95 -12.62 -5.54
N SER A 58 3.79 -13.26 -5.59
CA SER A 58 2.95 -13.52 -4.41
C SER A 58 3.69 -14.40 -3.39
N ALA A 59 4.37 -15.45 -3.85
CA ALA A 59 5.21 -16.29 -3.01
C ALA A 59 6.42 -15.53 -2.46
N ALA A 60 6.96 -14.56 -3.20
CA ALA A 60 8.04 -13.71 -2.72
C ALA A 60 7.56 -12.71 -1.66
N VAL A 61 6.36 -12.16 -1.76
CA VAL A 61 5.74 -11.38 -0.68
C VAL A 61 5.68 -12.21 0.59
N GLU A 62 5.14 -13.42 0.51
CA GLU A 62 5.00 -14.31 1.65
C GLU A 62 6.34 -14.66 2.29
N ARG A 63 7.38 -14.91 1.49
CA ARG A 63 8.66 -15.43 2.00
C ARG A 63 9.66 -14.36 2.42
N PHE A 64 9.63 -13.19 1.78
CA PHE A 64 10.75 -12.24 1.87
C PHE A 64 10.34 -10.81 2.18
N TRP A 65 9.11 -10.38 1.87
CA TRP A 65 8.76 -8.96 1.85
C TRP A 65 7.71 -8.57 2.86
N GLY A 66 6.89 -9.51 3.30
CA GLY A 66 5.76 -9.25 4.16
C GLY A 66 5.66 -10.16 5.36
N GLU A 67 5.12 -9.61 6.43
CA GLU A 67 4.64 -10.36 7.57
C GLU A 67 3.21 -10.80 7.29
N HIS A 68 2.93 -12.10 7.30
CA HIS A 68 1.59 -12.63 7.12
C HIS A 68 0.74 -12.35 8.35
N LEU A 69 -0.32 -11.57 8.18
CA LEU A 69 -1.22 -11.18 9.28
C LEU A 69 -2.37 -12.16 9.45
N GLY A 70 -2.78 -12.82 8.37
CA GLY A 70 -3.84 -13.81 8.37
C GLY A 70 -4.47 -14.02 7.00
N THR A 71 -5.32 -15.04 6.93
CA THR A 71 -6.09 -15.38 5.73
C THR A 71 -7.57 -15.47 6.10
N ARG A 72 -8.43 -14.87 5.30
CA ARG A 72 -9.86 -14.94 5.42
C ARG A 72 -10.45 -15.69 4.23
N LYS A 73 -11.30 -16.67 4.51
CA LYS A 73 -12.13 -17.34 3.51
C LYS A 73 -13.44 -16.60 3.34
N VAL A 74 -13.88 -16.47 2.09
CA VAL A 74 -15.14 -15.85 1.70
C VAL A 74 -15.89 -16.83 0.79
N SER A 75 -17.03 -17.29 1.26
CA SER A 75 -17.95 -18.10 0.46
C SER A 75 -19.04 -17.20 -0.14
N LEU A 76 -19.36 -17.44 -1.38
CA LEU A 76 -20.31 -16.66 -2.16
C LEU A 76 -21.46 -17.55 -2.64
N ASP A 77 -22.64 -16.98 -2.64
CA ASP A 77 -23.87 -17.65 -3.06
C ASP A 77 -24.40 -16.91 -4.30
N GLY A 78 -23.93 -17.31 -5.47
CA GLY A 78 -24.26 -16.66 -6.76
C GLY A 78 -24.63 -17.69 -7.83
N GLU A 79 -25.43 -17.25 -8.79
CA GLU A 79 -25.78 -18.08 -9.94
C GLU A 79 -24.64 -18.12 -10.99
N VAL A 80 -24.68 -19.13 -11.86
CA VAL A 80 -23.70 -19.25 -12.95
C VAL A 80 -23.81 -18.06 -13.89
N ASN A 81 -22.66 -17.41 -14.16
CA ASN A 81 -22.49 -16.19 -14.96
C ASN A 81 -23.09 -14.93 -14.31
N GLU A 82 -23.49 -14.99 -13.06
CA GLU A 82 -23.80 -13.80 -12.29
C GLU A 82 -22.52 -13.09 -11.83
N THR A 83 -22.57 -11.76 -11.82
CA THR A 83 -21.50 -10.93 -11.24
C THR A 83 -21.98 -10.37 -9.91
N LEU A 84 -21.34 -10.78 -8.84
CA LEU A 84 -21.58 -10.26 -7.49
C LEU A 84 -20.64 -9.09 -7.22
N SER A 85 -21.18 -8.00 -6.65
CA SER A 85 -20.42 -6.82 -6.25
C SER A 85 -20.65 -6.55 -4.77
N PHE A 86 -19.58 -6.44 -3.98
CA PHE A 86 -19.67 -6.20 -2.55
C PHE A 86 -18.37 -5.54 -2.01
N ASN A 87 -18.47 -4.99 -0.82
CA ASN A 87 -17.31 -4.47 -0.09
C ASN A 87 -16.78 -5.55 0.86
N LEU A 88 -15.56 -6.02 0.60
CA LEU A 88 -14.88 -6.97 1.47
C LEU A 88 -14.29 -6.22 2.67
N ASP A 89 -14.78 -6.55 3.85
CA ASP A 89 -14.25 -6.01 5.11
C ASP A 89 -12.98 -6.76 5.52
N LEU A 90 -11.86 -6.05 5.63
CA LEU A 90 -10.58 -6.57 6.12
C LEU A 90 -10.34 -6.30 7.61
N GLN A 91 -11.25 -5.60 8.29
CA GLN A 91 -11.09 -5.24 9.70
C GLN A 91 -10.78 -6.46 10.61
N PRO A 92 -11.36 -7.65 10.40
CA PRO A 92 -11.00 -8.83 11.19
C PRO A 92 -9.54 -9.27 11.09
N LEU A 93 -8.85 -8.92 9.99
CA LEU A 93 -7.43 -9.20 9.79
C LEU A 93 -6.53 -8.05 10.25
N LEU A 94 -7.11 -6.90 10.55
CA LEU A 94 -6.42 -5.65 10.90
C LEU A 94 -6.66 -5.25 12.37
N TYR A 95 -7.11 -6.18 13.21
CA TYR A 95 -7.34 -5.88 14.62
C TYR A 95 -6.00 -5.54 15.30
N ASP A 96 -5.98 -4.37 16.00
CA ASP A 96 -4.81 -3.85 16.73
C ASP A 96 -3.55 -3.66 15.86
N ILE A 97 -3.73 -3.28 14.59
CA ILE A 97 -2.63 -3.11 13.65
C ILE A 97 -2.17 -1.65 13.61
N GLU A 98 -0.87 -1.47 13.77
CA GLU A 98 -0.19 -0.19 13.61
C GLU A 98 -0.25 0.32 12.16
N PRO A 99 -0.21 1.64 11.95
CA PRO A 99 -0.11 2.25 10.62
C PRO A 99 1.03 1.63 9.80
N GLY A 100 0.83 1.49 8.51
CA GLY A 100 1.82 0.86 7.63
C GLY A 100 1.30 0.60 6.24
N MET A 101 2.11 -0.12 5.47
CA MET A 101 1.79 -0.56 4.12
C MET A 101 1.39 -2.03 4.12
N PHE A 102 0.35 -2.33 3.36
CA PHE A 102 -0.26 -3.65 3.30
C PHE A 102 -0.52 -4.09 1.87
N VAL A 103 -0.56 -5.38 1.69
CA VAL A 103 -1.01 -6.01 0.45
C VAL A 103 -2.00 -7.13 0.75
N ALA A 104 -3.16 -7.07 0.09
CA ALA A 104 -4.13 -8.15 0.09
C ALA A 104 -3.98 -8.95 -1.22
N VAL A 105 -3.74 -10.24 -1.09
CA VAL A 105 -3.60 -11.18 -2.23
C VAL A 105 -4.80 -12.10 -2.24
N PHE A 106 -5.50 -12.15 -3.37
CA PHE A 106 -6.69 -12.97 -3.56
C PHE A 106 -6.33 -14.26 -4.26
N ASN A 107 -6.88 -15.36 -3.78
CA ASN A 107 -6.70 -16.67 -4.36
C ASN A 107 -8.03 -17.44 -4.41
N SER A 108 -8.24 -18.24 -5.44
CA SER A 108 -9.38 -19.14 -5.55
C SER A 108 -8.96 -20.46 -6.18
N LYS A 109 -9.57 -21.55 -5.73
CA LYS A 109 -9.43 -22.87 -6.38
C LYS A 109 -9.96 -22.87 -7.83
N ASP A 110 -10.85 -21.91 -8.14
CA ASP A 110 -11.49 -21.78 -9.44
C ASP A 110 -10.60 -21.08 -10.48
N PHE A 111 -9.45 -20.54 -10.07
CA PHE A 111 -8.46 -19.99 -11.00
C PHE A 111 -7.74 -21.11 -11.76
N ASP A 112 -7.55 -20.91 -13.05
CA ASP A 112 -6.76 -21.82 -13.88
C ASP A 112 -5.27 -21.63 -13.58
N LEU A 113 -4.74 -22.47 -12.69
CA LEU A 113 -3.33 -22.42 -12.26
C LEU A 113 -2.33 -22.74 -13.39
N LEU A 114 -2.81 -23.23 -14.54
CA LEU A 114 -1.96 -23.49 -15.72
C LEU A 114 -1.72 -22.24 -16.55
N LYS A 115 -2.50 -21.18 -16.33
CA LYS A 115 -2.25 -19.88 -16.89
C LYS A 115 -1.47 -19.07 -15.85
N TYR A 116 -0.32 -18.54 -16.23
CA TYR A 116 0.44 -17.55 -15.43
C TYR A 116 -0.33 -16.24 -15.33
N GLU A 117 -1.55 -16.30 -14.83
CA GLU A 117 -2.38 -15.13 -14.61
C GLU A 117 -1.96 -14.45 -13.30
N ASN A 118 -1.89 -13.15 -13.34
CA ASN A 118 -1.63 -12.37 -12.13
C ASN A 118 -2.78 -12.57 -11.15
N ARG A 119 -2.45 -12.88 -9.91
CA ARG A 119 -3.44 -12.91 -8.82
C ARG A 119 -3.99 -11.52 -8.58
N PRO A 120 -5.29 -11.35 -8.42
CA PRO A 120 -5.84 -10.07 -7.99
C PRO A 120 -5.17 -9.64 -6.69
N THR A 121 -4.66 -8.42 -6.68
CA THR A 121 -3.85 -7.92 -5.58
C THR A 121 -4.19 -6.46 -5.33
N GLN A 122 -4.43 -6.09 -4.09
CA GLN A 122 -4.68 -4.72 -3.68
C GLN A 122 -3.61 -4.25 -2.70
N TRP A 123 -2.86 -3.24 -3.10
CA TRP A 123 -1.93 -2.52 -2.25
C TRP A 123 -2.66 -1.36 -1.58
N PHE A 124 -2.45 -1.17 -0.29
CA PHE A 124 -3.00 -0.04 0.44
C PHE A 124 -2.13 0.33 1.64
N MET A 125 -2.33 1.54 2.12
CA MET A 125 -1.65 2.07 3.30
C MET A 125 -2.70 2.42 4.35
N ILE A 126 -2.46 2.07 5.59
CA ILE A 126 -3.21 2.58 6.74
C ILE A 126 -2.38 3.69 7.35
N SER A 127 -2.88 4.92 7.31
CA SER A 127 -2.16 6.08 7.80
C SER A 127 -3.11 7.23 8.10
N ASP A 128 -2.80 8.00 9.15
CA ASP A 128 -3.42 9.31 9.44
C ASP A 128 -2.54 10.47 8.93
N ILE A 129 -1.49 10.19 8.16
CA ILE A 129 -0.58 11.20 7.63
C ILE A 129 -0.95 11.57 6.20
N ALA A 130 -1.34 12.82 5.99
CA ALA A 130 -1.44 13.43 4.67
C ALA A 130 -0.14 14.14 4.32
N VAL A 131 0.37 13.92 3.11
CA VAL A 131 1.61 14.51 2.60
C VAL A 131 1.28 15.47 1.46
N SER A 132 1.71 16.73 1.58
CA SER A 132 1.65 17.70 0.50
C SER A 132 3.07 18.14 0.12
N LEU A 133 3.37 18.12 -1.17
CA LEU A 133 4.68 18.44 -1.69
C LEU A 133 4.60 19.61 -2.67
N TYR A 134 5.41 20.64 -2.41
CA TYR A 134 5.53 21.83 -3.25
C TYR A 134 6.96 21.94 -3.76
N ARG A 135 7.14 21.66 -5.03
CA ARG A 135 8.47 21.68 -5.67
C ARG A 135 8.74 23.04 -6.31
N GLY A 136 9.80 23.71 -5.86
CA GLY A 136 10.37 24.90 -6.49
C GLY A 136 11.73 24.58 -7.10
N ASP A 137 12.32 25.59 -7.75
CA ASP A 137 13.63 25.47 -8.42
C ASP A 137 14.77 25.24 -7.41
N THR A 138 14.73 25.94 -6.28
CA THR A 138 15.80 25.89 -5.28
C THR A 138 15.45 24.94 -4.13
N TYR A 139 14.19 24.94 -3.69
CA TYR A 139 13.71 24.13 -2.55
C TYR A 139 12.44 23.39 -2.91
N THR A 140 12.30 22.23 -2.28
CA THR A 140 11.07 21.47 -2.21
C THR A 140 10.58 21.50 -0.77
N ASP A 141 9.37 21.98 -0.55
CA ASP A 141 8.72 21.97 0.76
C ASP A 141 7.76 20.77 0.85
N VAL A 142 7.89 20.02 1.94
CA VAL A 142 7.00 18.90 2.30
C VAL A 142 6.25 19.31 3.55
N PHE A 143 4.91 19.21 3.51
CA PHE A 143 4.04 19.45 4.65
C PHE A 143 3.37 18.14 5.05
N LEU A 144 3.38 17.87 6.34
CA LEU A 144 2.67 16.75 6.93
C LEU A 144 1.52 17.25 7.80
N THR A 145 0.33 16.76 7.52
CA THR A 145 -0.87 17.05 8.31
C THR A 145 -1.58 15.76 8.69
N LYS A 146 -2.36 15.77 9.74
CA LYS A 146 -3.27 14.68 10.05
C LYS A 146 -4.41 14.67 9.05
N PHE A 147 -4.68 13.48 8.50
CA PHE A 147 -5.73 13.29 7.50
C PHE A 147 -7.11 13.67 8.04
N GLU A 148 -7.36 13.37 9.31
CA GLU A 148 -8.67 13.61 9.93
C GLU A 148 -8.92 15.06 10.33
N THR A 149 -7.92 15.75 10.85
CA THR A 149 -8.07 17.06 11.49
C THR A 149 -7.43 18.20 10.71
N ASN A 150 -6.67 17.86 9.67
CA ASN A 150 -5.83 18.80 8.92
C ASN A 150 -4.83 19.59 9.80
N SER A 151 -4.56 19.10 11.02
CA SER A 151 -3.58 19.71 11.92
C SER A 151 -2.16 19.33 11.51
N SER A 152 -1.22 20.25 11.65
CA SER A 152 0.20 20.04 11.38
C SER A 152 0.79 18.93 12.24
N ILE A 153 1.63 18.09 11.65
CA ILE A 153 2.37 17.04 12.36
C ILE A 153 3.80 17.53 12.59
N LEU A 154 4.13 17.75 13.85
CA LEU A 154 5.41 18.29 14.29
C LEU A 154 6.37 17.13 14.60
N LYS A 155 7.68 17.38 14.37
CA LYS A 155 8.76 16.43 14.70
C LYS A 155 8.56 15.03 14.08
N ALA A 156 7.84 14.95 12.97
CA ALA A 156 7.76 13.73 12.19
C ALA A 156 9.02 13.55 11.36
N ASP A 157 9.54 12.34 11.31
CA ASP A 157 10.69 12.00 10.48
C ASP A 157 10.26 11.94 9.01
N VAL A 158 11.04 12.61 8.15
CA VAL A 158 10.85 12.60 6.70
C VAL A 158 12.13 12.15 6.03
N GLU A 159 12.03 11.11 5.23
CA GLU A 159 13.15 10.57 4.47
C GLU A 159 12.81 10.56 2.97
N VAL A 160 13.78 10.84 2.13
CA VAL A 160 13.68 10.59 0.69
C VAL A 160 14.65 9.49 0.31
N LEU A 161 14.12 8.46 -0.33
CA LEU A 161 14.89 7.30 -0.78
C LEU A 161 15.00 7.29 -2.30
N ALA A 162 16.16 6.91 -2.79
CA ALA A 162 16.39 6.62 -4.20
C ALA A 162 15.87 5.22 -4.56
N ALA A 163 15.73 4.93 -5.85
CA ALA A 163 15.32 3.63 -6.37
C ALA A 163 16.18 2.44 -5.87
N ASN A 164 17.45 2.68 -5.52
CA ASN A 164 18.34 1.68 -4.93
C ASN A 164 18.37 1.70 -3.39
N ASN A 165 17.34 2.24 -2.73
CA ASN A 165 17.23 2.41 -1.27
C ASN A 165 18.24 3.38 -0.63
N LYS A 166 19.08 4.07 -1.41
CA LYS A 166 19.97 5.07 -0.85
C LYS A 166 19.16 6.24 -0.30
N LYS A 167 19.41 6.60 0.96
CA LYS A 167 18.85 7.78 1.57
C LYS A 167 19.45 9.05 0.95
N LEU A 168 18.61 9.85 0.30
CA LEU A 168 18.98 11.12 -0.31
C LEU A 168 18.81 12.29 0.65
N PHE A 169 17.81 12.17 1.53
CA PHE A 169 17.50 13.18 2.55
C PHE A 169 16.95 12.52 3.80
N SER A 170 17.20 13.13 4.96
CA SER A 170 16.55 12.83 6.23
C SER A 170 16.41 14.13 7.01
N GLY A 171 15.25 14.39 7.62
CA GLY A 171 14.96 15.56 8.43
C GLY A 171 13.66 15.39 9.19
N GLN A 172 13.32 16.38 10.01
CA GLN A 172 12.08 16.39 10.78
C GLN A 172 11.25 17.62 10.42
N THR A 173 9.94 17.49 10.55
CA THR A 173 9.02 18.62 10.38
C THR A 173 9.15 19.62 11.53
N ASP A 174 9.03 20.90 11.19
CA ASP A 174 9.01 22.02 12.11
C ASP A 174 7.63 22.19 12.80
N GLU A 175 7.46 23.32 13.51
CA GLU A 175 6.21 23.65 14.22
C GLU A 175 5.00 23.86 13.28
N THR A 176 5.24 24.05 12.00
CA THR A 176 4.19 24.19 10.97
C THR A 176 3.91 22.87 10.23
N GLY A 177 4.57 21.78 10.63
CA GLY A 177 4.49 20.50 9.94
C GLY A 177 5.29 20.46 8.64
N ARG A 178 6.21 21.42 8.43
CA ARG A 178 7.01 21.54 7.19
C ARG A 178 8.42 21.01 7.40
N VAL A 179 8.92 20.35 6.36
CA VAL A 179 10.36 20.15 6.16
C VAL A 179 10.76 20.69 4.79
N ARG A 180 11.86 21.44 4.74
CA ARG A 180 12.41 22.01 3.50
C ARG A 180 13.62 21.23 3.03
N ILE A 181 13.62 20.87 1.78
CA ILE A 181 14.67 20.06 1.13
C ILE A 181 15.25 20.87 -0.04
N GLU A 182 16.58 20.99 -0.12
CA GLU A 182 17.21 21.54 -1.32
C GLU A 182 16.85 20.68 -2.53
N THR A 183 16.26 21.28 -3.57
CA THR A 183 15.79 20.54 -4.76
C THR A 183 16.95 19.81 -5.45
N ALA A 184 18.16 20.33 -5.35
CA ALA A 184 19.38 19.67 -5.87
C ALA A 184 19.62 18.27 -5.25
N ARG A 185 19.18 18.01 -4.02
CA ARG A 185 19.26 16.68 -3.38
C ARG A 185 18.25 15.69 -3.94
N LEU A 186 17.20 16.21 -4.58
CA LEU A 186 16.14 15.43 -5.21
C LEU A 186 16.38 15.27 -6.72
N THR A 187 17.62 15.27 -7.13
CA THR A 187 18.03 15.03 -8.51
C THR A 187 18.92 13.81 -8.58
N GLY A 188 18.72 13.00 -9.60
CA GLY A 188 19.49 11.78 -9.80
C GLY A 188 18.99 10.99 -11.00
N SER A 189 19.77 10.01 -11.43
CA SER A 189 19.44 9.11 -12.54
C SER A 189 19.74 7.67 -12.18
N GLY A 190 19.12 6.73 -12.88
CA GLY A 190 19.27 5.30 -12.61
C GLY A 190 18.88 4.97 -11.16
N GLY A 191 19.67 4.16 -10.50
CA GLY A 191 19.45 3.77 -9.10
C GLY A 191 19.46 4.92 -8.09
N LEU A 192 19.99 6.09 -8.46
CA LEU A 192 19.99 7.29 -7.61
C LEU A 192 18.79 8.22 -7.86
N LYS A 193 17.90 7.87 -8.78
CA LYS A 193 16.67 8.63 -9.00
C LYS A 193 15.84 8.65 -7.70
N PRO A 194 15.39 9.83 -7.21
CA PRO A 194 14.44 9.89 -6.11
C PRO A 194 13.16 9.12 -6.45
N GLU A 195 12.74 8.22 -5.58
CA GLU A 195 11.60 7.34 -5.86
C GLU A 195 10.53 7.44 -4.78
N PHE A 196 10.93 7.45 -3.49
CA PHE A 196 10.00 7.44 -2.38
C PHE A 196 10.26 8.57 -1.38
N LEU A 197 9.17 9.14 -0.89
CA LEU A 197 9.16 9.96 0.31
C LEU A 197 8.47 9.14 1.41
N VAL A 198 9.15 8.94 2.51
CA VAL A 198 8.65 8.21 3.68
C VAL A 198 8.50 9.20 4.83
N ALA A 199 7.31 9.25 5.41
CA ALA A 199 7.02 10.04 6.60
C ALA A 199 6.63 9.12 7.75
N LYS A 200 7.18 9.37 8.95
CA LYS A 200 6.91 8.59 10.16
C LYS A 200 6.72 9.52 11.34
N THR A 201 5.75 9.22 12.19
CA THR A 201 5.60 9.87 13.50
C THR A 201 6.33 9.07 14.58
N ALA A 202 6.77 9.73 15.64
CA ALA A 202 7.33 9.04 16.78
C ALA A 202 6.25 8.12 17.40
N GLY A 203 6.48 6.79 17.34
CA GLY A 203 5.54 5.78 17.84
C GLY A 203 4.74 5.06 16.76
N ALA A 204 5.09 5.22 15.48
CA ALA A 204 4.57 4.45 14.35
C ALA A 204 5.71 3.71 13.64
#